data_8156a55be6a232c9ea65840c41953ffb
#
_entry.id   8156a55be6a232c9ea65840c41953ffb
#
_cell.length_a   1.000
_cell.length_b   1.000
_cell.length_c   1.000
_cell.angle_alpha   90.00
_cell.angle_beta   90.00
_cell.angle_gamma   90.00
#
_symmetry.space_group_name_H-M   'P 1'
#
loop_
_entity.id
_entity.type
_entity.pdbx_description
1 polymer ?
#
loop_
_entity_poly.entity_id
_entity_poly.type
_entity_poly.pdbx_seq_one_letter_code
_entity_poly.pdbx_strand_id
1 'polypeptide(L)'
;NAPRPNETVKKFLEKMGMEEELRDHVFTSGEAALNYLKKSYSSKKFFHIGPPRDFDLFNPFKKNKSSDLVDSEYLLCTGLFDDHNNNLNYYKNLFEAHIHKKMICTNPDLIVDRGNVRELCAGSVAMVFEKMGGEVVYFGKPHAEVYNLSIDNLNKRTLAIGDNLNTDIKGA
;
A
#
# COMPACT_ATOMS: atom_id res chain seq x y z
N ASN A 1 -7.27 2.52 -3.47
CA ASN A 1 -6.02 1.91 -2.92
C ASN A 1 -4.98 2.98 -2.54
N ALA A 2 -5.33 3.88 -1.62
CA ALA A 2 -4.42 4.91 -1.12
C ALA A 2 -3.45 4.30 -0.09
N PRO A 3 -2.12 4.33 -0.30
CA PRO A 3 -1.12 3.78 0.63
C PRO A 3 -0.86 4.73 1.81
N ARG A 4 -1.92 5.28 2.41
CA ARG A 4 -1.87 6.29 3.48
C ARG A 4 -2.87 5.97 4.57
N PRO A 5 -2.64 6.42 5.83
CA PRO A 5 -3.63 6.31 6.88
C PRO A 5 -4.94 7.01 6.52
N ASN A 6 -6.06 6.53 7.07
CA ASN A 6 -7.39 7.14 6.87
C ASN A 6 -7.37 8.65 7.15
N GLU A 7 -6.77 9.08 8.25
CA GLU A 7 -6.71 10.48 8.66
C GLU A 7 -6.01 11.39 7.64
N THR A 8 -4.98 10.89 6.97
CA THR A 8 -4.28 11.65 5.92
C THR A 8 -5.18 11.86 4.72
N VAL A 9 -5.95 10.83 4.34
CA VAL A 9 -6.89 10.91 3.21
C VAL A 9 -8.10 11.78 3.57
N LYS A 10 -8.65 11.67 4.79
CA LYS A 10 -9.74 12.53 5.27
C LYS A 10 -9.38 14.02 5.19
N LYS A 11 -8.17 14.40 5.64
CA LYS A 11 -7.67 15.78 5.54
C LYS A 11 -7.51 16.26 4.09
N PHE A 12 -7.13 15.38 3.18
CA PHE A 12 -7.05 15.70 1.76
C PHE A 12 -8.45 15.95 1.17
N LEU A 13 -9.42 15.09 1.47
CA LEU A 13 -10.80 15.21 1.02
C LEU A 13 -11.50 16.44 1.58
N GLU A 14 -11.19 16.82 2.84
CA GLU A 14 -11.64 18.08 3.44
C GLU A 14 -11.20 19.30 2.64
N LYS A 15 -9.94 19.34 2.23
CA LYS A 15 -9.42 20.41 1.37
C LYS A 15 -10.10 20.47 0.00
N MET A 16 -10.64 19.34 -0.45
CA MET A 16 -11.44 19.25 -1.68
C MET A 16 -12.92 19.62 -1.46
N GLY A 17 -13.32 19.97 -0.23
CA GLY A 17 -14.70 20.36 0.09
C GLY A 17 -15.65 19.19 0.37
N MET A 18 -15.13 17.97 0.63
CA MET A 18 -16.00 16.84 1.01
C MET A 18 -16.57 17.05 2.40
N GLU A 19 -17.86 16.80 2.58
CA GLU A 19 -18.58 16.90 3.85
C GLU A 19 -18.02 15.92 4.90
N GLU A 20 -18.09 16.33 6.18
CA GLU A 20 -17.52 15.58 7.31
C GLU A 20 -18.13 14.17 7.43
N GLU A 21 -19.45 14.05 7.33
CA GLU A 21 -20.17 12.78 7.43
C GLU A 21 -19.68 11.75 6.39
N LEU A 22 -19.37 12.21 5.18
CA LEU A 22 -18.85 11.33 4.11
C LEU A 22 -17.40 10.93 4.38
N ARG A 23 -16.60 11.81 4.98
CA ARG A 23 -15.19 11.53 5.31
C ARG A 23 -15.04 10.47 6.41
N ASP A 24 -16.04 10.29 7.27
CA ASP A 24 -16.01 9.25 8.30
C ASP A 24 -16.07 7.84 7.76
N HIS A 25 -16.54 7.68 6.52
CA HIS A 25 -16.61 6.41 5.79
C HIS A 25 -15.40 6.15 4.88
N VAL A 26 -14.27 6.81 5.14
CA VAL A 26 -13.02 6.59 4.38
C VAL A 26 -12.25 5.42 4.98
N PHE A 27 -12.01 4.39 4.16
CA PHE A 27 -11.20 3.23 4.49
C PHE A 27 -10.13 3.04 3.41
N THR A 28 -8.87 3.01 3.82
CA THR A 28 -7.73 2.97 2.90
C THR A 28 -6.97 1.66 2.98
N SER A 29 -6.29 1.31 1.88
CA SER A 29 -5.35 0.18 1.87
C SER A 29 -4.17 0.42 2.83
N GLY A 30 -3.75 1.67 2.99
CA GLY A 30 -2.73 2.05 3.95
C GLY A 30 -3.15 1.80 5.39
N GLU A 31 -4.41 2.09 5.77
CA GLU A 31 -4.91 1.79 7.12
C GLU A 31 -4.98 0.28 7.37
N ALA A 32 -5.43 -0.50 6.39
CA ALA A 32 -5.44 -1.95 6.50
C ALA A 32 -4.03 -2.51 6.74
N ALA A 33 -3.05 -2.04 5.97
CA ALA A 33 -1.65 -2.40 6.15
C ALA A 33 -1.10 -1.95 7.52
N LEU A 34 -1.42 -0.72 7.95
CA LEU A 34 -0.99 -0.17 9.23
C LEU A 34 -1.50 -1.01 10.42
N ASN A 35 -2.76 -1.44 10.38
CA ASN A 35 -3.35 -2.30 11.40
C ASN A 35 -2.64 -3.66 11.47
N TYR A 36 -2.34 -4.24 10.32
CA TYR A 36 -1.56 -5.48 10.24
C TYR A 36 -0.14 -5.31 10.78
N LEU A 37 0.55 -4.22 10.41
CA LEU A 37 1.89 -3.92 10.87
C LEU A 37 1.93 -3.70 12.38
N LYS A 38 0.98 -2.96 12.95
CA LYS A 38 0.85 -2.77 14.41
C LYS A 38 0.69 -4.08 15.16
N LYS A 39 -0.11 -5.01 14.60
CA LYS A 39 -0.39 -6.31 15.23
C LYS A 39 0.78 -7.29 15.14
N SER A 40 1.48 -7.35 14.02
CA SER A 40 2.39 -8.46 13.70
C SER A 40 3.84 -8.04 13.48
N TYR A 41 4.14 -6.74 13.30
CA TYR A 41 5.44 -6.23 12.88
C TYR A 41 5.93 -5.00 13.67
N SER A 42 5.25 -4.61 14.74
CA SER A 42 5.52 -3.36 15.47
C SER A 42 6.94 -3.21 16.04
N SER A 43 7.61 -4.34 16.32
CA SER A 43 8.99 -4.36 16.83
C SER A 43 10.04 -4.71 15.78
N LYS A 44 9.63 -5.11 14.58
CA LYS A 44 10.53 -5.58 13.52
C LYS A 44 11.11 -4.42 12.72
N LYS A 45 12.37 -4.56 12.30
CA LYS A 45 13.03 -3.61 11.42
C LYS A 45 12.53 -3.77 9.99
N PHE A 46 12.29 -2.66 9.30
CA PHE A 46 11.85 -2.67 7.91
C PHE A 46 12.69 -1.74 7.04
N PHE A 47 12.80 -2.12 5.77
CA PHE A 47 13.29 -1.24 4.72
C PHE A 47 12.11 -0.67 3.93
N HIS A 48 12.02 0.65 3.82
CA HIS A 48 10.93 1.32 3.12
C HIS A 48 11.26 1.48 1.63
N ILE A 49 10.38 0.96 0.79
CA ILE A 49 10.38 1.14 -0.66
C ILE A 49 9.22 2.05 -1.02
N GLY A 50 9.54 3.24 -1.47
CA GLY A 50 8.56 4.26 -1.79
C GLY A 50 9.11 5.67 -1.62
N PRO A 51 8.35 6.68 -2.03
CA PRO A 51 8.78 8.06 -1.91
C PRO A 51 8.79 8.51 -0.45
N PRO A 52 9.69 9.44 -0.07
CA PRO A 52 9.78 9.93 1.31
C PRO A 52 8.46 10.52 1.85
N ARG A 53 7.60 11.04 0.97
CA ARG A 53 6.28 11.61 1.34
C ARG A 53 5.28 10.60 1.92
N ASP A 54 5.54 9.30 1.78
CA ASP A 54 4.67 8.23 2.32
C ASP A 54 5.04 7.81 3.75
N PHE A 55 5.96 8.53 4.41
CA PHE A 55 6.43 8.21 5.77
C PHE A 55 5.32 8.25 6.83
N ASP A 56 4.23 8.95 6.61
CA ASP A 56 3.11 9.06 7.53
C ASP A 56 2.47 7.70 7.86
N LEU A 57 2.52 6.75 6.90
CA LEU A 57 2.04 5.39 7.10
C LEU A 57 2.77 4.66 8.24
N PHE A 58 4.08 4.82 8.35
CA PHE A 58 4.91 4.12 9.33
C PHE A 58 5.43 5.02 10.45
N ASN A 59 4.95 6.26 10.54
CA ASN A 59 5.35 7.19 11.59
C ASN A 59 5.22 6.62 13.03
N PRO A 60 4.19 5.82 13.37
CA PRO A 60 4.08 5.22 14.70
C PRO A 60 5.25 4.31 15.09
N PHE A 61 5.97 3.74 14.12
CA PHE A 61 7.12 2.86 14.31
C PHE A 61 8.34 3.24 13.46
N LYS A 62 8.48 4.54 13.16
CA LYS A 62 9.60 5.07 12.36
C LYS A 62 10.99 4.71 12.91
N LYS A 63 11.10 4.49 14.23
CA LYS A 63 12.35 4.05 14.89
C LYS A 63 12.84 2.68 14.39
N ASN A 64 11.95 1.88 13.81
CA ASN A 64 12.25 0.55 13.29
C ASN A 64 12.65 0.60 11.80
N LYS A 65 12.62 1.78 11.17
CA LYS A 65 13.07 1.93 9.79
C LYS A 65 14.57 1.74 9.70
N SER A 66 15.00 0.77 8.88
CA SER A 66 16.39 0.58 8.54
C SER A 66 16.78 1.50 7.36
N SER A 67 18.01 2.00 7.39
CA SER A 67 18.63 2.67 6.25
C SER A 67 19.18 1.67 5.22
N ASP A 68 19.42 0.43 5.64
CA ASP A 68 19.95 -0.64 4.82
C ASP A 68 18.93 -1.78 4.70
N LEU A 69 18.81 -2.31 3.49
CA LEU A 69 17.95 -3.43 3.18
C LEU A 69 18.46 -4.73 3.84
N VAL A 70 19.78 -4.89 3.97
CA VAL A 70 20.41 -6.06 4.62
C VAL A 70 19.92 -6.21 6.07
N ASP A 71 19.90 -5.10 6.82
CA ASP A 71 19.55 -5.08 8.26
C ASP A 71 18.03 -5.16 8.51
N SER A 72 17.21 -5.15 7.48
CA SER A 72 15.77 -5.21 7.63
C SER A 72 15.26 -6.65 7.75
N GLU A 73 14.17 -6.85 8.50
CA GLU A 73 13.49 -8.14 8.62
C GLU A 73 12.38 -8.30 7.57
N TYR A 74 11.86 -7.18 7.06
CA TYR A 74 10.85 -7.17 6.00
C TYR A 74 10.95 -5.90 5.15
N LEU A 75 10.25 -5.91 4.02
CA LEU A 75 10.16 -4.80 3.08
C LEU A 75 8.77 -4.16 3.21
N LEU A 76 8.71 -2.84 3.36
CA LEU A 76 7.46 -2.08 3.34
C LEU A 76 7.39 -1.28 2.05
N CYS A 77 6.56 -1.73 1.09
CA CYS A 77 6.41 -1.10 -0.21
C CYS A 77 5.15 -0.23 -0.26
N THR A 78 5.33 1.08 -0.35
CA THR A 78 4.25 2.08 -0.51
C THR A 78 4.18 2.66 -1.91
N GLY A 79 5.26 2.52 -2.69
CA GLY A 79 5.40 3.09 -4.03
C GLY A 79 6.77 2.79 -4.62
N LEU A 80 7.15 3.60 -5.59
CA LEU A 80 8.49 3.63 -6.17
C LEU A 80 9.32 4.76 -5.53
N PHE A 81 10.64 4.63 -5.57
CA PHE A 81 11.53 5.75 -5.24
C PHE A 81 11.38 6.85 -6.30
N ASP A 82 11.47 8.11 -5.89
CA ASP A 82 11.32 9.25 -6.81
C ASP A 82 12.37 9.21 -7.95
N ASP A 83 13.61 8.80 -7.64
CA ASP A 83 14.71 8.70 -8.63
C ASP A 83 14.57 7.46 -9.56
N HIS A 84 13.67 6.53 -9.24
CA HIS A 84 13.47 5.27 -9.97
C HIS A 84 11.99 4.98 -10.24
N ASN A 85 11.18 6.02 -10.46
CA ASN A 85 9.72 5.95 -10.55
C ASN A 85 9.18 5.23 -11.81
N ASN A 86 10.04 4.91 -12.78
CA ASN A 86 9.71 4.17 -14.00
C ASN A 86 10.69 3.04 -14.34
N ASN A 87 11.62 2.71 -13.43
CA ASN A 87 12.70 1.74 -13.69
C ASN A 87 12.53 0.45 -12.88
N LEU A 88 11.71 -0.48 -13.35
CA LEU A 88 11.50 -1.77 -12.68
C LEU A 88 12.76 -2.66 -12.64
N ASN A 89 13.72 -2.50 -13.56
CA ASN A 89 14.98 -3.23 -13.52
C ASN A 89 15.84 -2.83 -12.31
N TYR A 90 15.78 -1.58 -11.86
CA TYR A 90 16.43 -1.16 -10.62
C TYR A 90 15.94 -2.02 -9.42
N TYR A 91 14.63 -2.21 -9.31
CA TYR A 91 14.05 -3.02 -8.21
C TYR A 91 14.40 -4.49 -8.32
N LYS A 92 14.47 -5.04 -9.57
CA LYS A 92 14.93 -6.41 -9.78
C LYS A 92 16.34 -6.60 -9.21
N ASN A 93 17.27 -5.72 -9.53
CA ASN A 93 18.65 -5.80 -9.02
C ASN A 93 18.69 -5.59 -7.49
N LEU A 94 17.88 -4.66 -6.96
CA LEU A 94 17.78 -4.40 -5.52
C LEU A 94 17.35 -5.64 -4.74
N PHE A 95 16.47 -6.47 -5.31
CA PHE A 95 15.89 -7.63 -4.63
C PHE A 95 16.69 -8.92 -4.78
N GLU A 96 17.65 -9.00 -5.70
CA GLU A 96 18.31 -10.23 -6.09
C GLU A 96 18.84 -11.07 -4.92
N ALA A 97 19.48 -10.42 -3.94
CA ALA A 97 19.97 -11.08 -2.72
C ALA A 97 18.95 -11.14 -1.57
N HIS A 98 17.74 -10.61 -1.75
CA HIS A 98 16.80 -10.32 -0.65
C HIS A 98 15.41 -10.91 -0.82
N ILE A 99 15.21 -11.79 -1.80
CA ILE A 99 13.91 -12.44 -2.10
C ILE A 99 13.40 -13.34 -0.95
N HIS A 100 14.27 -13.71 -0.01
CA HIS A 100 13.92 -14.48 1.19
C HIS A 100 13.14 -13.65 2.23
N LYS A 101 13.15 -12.33 2.11
CA LYS A 101 12.39 -11.43 2.99
C LYS A 101 10.92 -11.37 2.54
N LYS A 102 10.04 -11.06 3.48
CA LYS A 102 8.62 -10.83 3.17
C LYS A 102 8.42 -9.37 2.77
N MET A 103 7.64 -9.12 1.73
CA MET A 103 7.22 -7.76 1.33
C MET A 103 5.78 -7.49 1.76
N ILE A 104 5.55 -6.35 2.39
CA ILE A 104 4.22 -5.80 2.69
C ILE A 104 3.94 -4.70 1.67
N CYS A 105 3.00 -4.94 0.75
CA CYS A 105 2.60 -4.00 -0.29
C CYS A 105 1.30 -3.29 0.10
N THR A 106 1.35 -1.97 0.25
CA THR A 106 0.23 -1.17 0.77
C THR A 106 -0.69 -0.62 -0.31
N ASN A 107 -0.36 -0.86 -1.58
CA ASN A 107 -1.17 -0.50 -2.74
C ASN A 107 -0.94 -1.52 -3.87
N PRO A 108 -1.91 -2.42 -4.15
CA PRO A 108 -1.76 -3.44 -5.18
C PRO A 108 -1.94 -2.92 -6.61
N ASP A 109 -2.32 -1.66 -6.81
CA ASP A 109 -2.43 -1.09 -8.15
C ASP A 109 -1.08 -1.14 -8.87
N LEU A 110 -1.10 -1.55 -10.14
CA LEU A 110 0.10 -1.60 -10.97
C LEU A 110 0.44 -0.21 -11.51
N ILE A 111 -0.60 0.52 -11.92
CA ILE A 111 -0.51 1.83 -12.56
C ILE A 111 -1.62 2.75 -12.05
N VAL A 112 -1.39 4.03 -12.16
CA VAL A 112 -2.40 5.07 -11.94
C VAL A 112 -2.27 6.13 -13.04
N ASP A 113 -3.41 6.63 -13.50
CA ASP A 113 -3.44 7.77 -14.43
C ASP A 113 -3.62 9.07 -13.65
N ARG A 114 -2.67 10.00 -13.80
CA ARG A 114 -2.70 11.35 -13.22
C ARG A 114 -2.77 12.38 -14.34
N GLY A 115 -3.97 12.77 -14.68
CA GLY A 115 -4.22 13.57 -15.88
C GLY A 115 -3.77 12.78 -17.12
N ASN A 116 -2.81 13.33 -17.86
CA ASN A 116 -2.28 12.69 -19.08
C ASN A 116 -1.03 11.83 -18.83
N VAL A 117 -0.61 11.67 -17.57
CA VAL A 117 0.60 10.92 -17.22
C VAL A 117 0.20 9.61 -16.56
N ARG A 118 0.71 8.50 -17.08
CA ARG A 118 0.58 7.17 -16.49
C ARG A 118 1.80 6.88 -15.63
N GLU A 119 1.57 6.56 -14.36
CA GLU A 119 2.62 6.29 -13.38
C GLU A 119 2.53 4.87 -12.85
N LEU A 120 3.69 4.25 -12.56
CA LEU A 120 3.76 2.97 -11.87
C LEU A 120 3.42 3.14 -10.38
N CYS A 121 2.77 2.12 -9.82
CA CYS A 121 2.41 2.04 -8.41
C CYS A 121 3.17 0.94 -7.67
N ALA A 122 2.99 0.87 -6.35
CA ALA A 122 3.64 -0.13 -5.49
C ALA A 122 3.41 -1.58 -5.95
N GLY A 123 2.23 -1.89 -6.48
CA GLY A 123 1.92 -3.21 -7.03
C GLY A 123 2.85 -3.63 -8.17
N SER A 124 3.35 -2.69 -8.98
CA SER A 124 4.34 -3.02 -10.03
C SER A 124 5.67 -3.47 -9.45
N VAL A 125 6.12 -2.86 -8.35
CA VAL A 125 7.34 -3.26 -7.62
C VAL A 125 7.13 -4.61 -6.94
N ALA A 126 5.99 -4.78 -6.27
CA ALA A 126 5.63 -6.03 -5.61
C ALA A 126 5.52 -7.20 -6.60
N MET A 127 4.96 -6.97 -7.78
CA MET A 127 4.90 -7.98 -8.86
C MET A 127 6.29 -8.40 -9.35
N VAL A 128 7.25 -7.48 -9.42
CA VAL A 128 8.65 -7.83 -9.75
C VAL A 128 9.22 -8.75 -8.69
N PHE A 129 9.04 -8.41 -7.41
CA PHE A 129 9.52 -9.20 -6.29
C PHE A 129 8.91 -10.62 -6.27
N GLU A 130 7.60 -10.72 -6.47
CA GLU A 130 6.86 -11.99 -6.53
C GLU A 130 7.31 -12.87 -7.72
N LYS A 131 7.53 -12.28 -8.92
CA LYS A 131 8.05 -13.01 -10.08
C LYS A 131 9.48 -13.55 -9.89
N MET A 132 10.24 -12.95 -8.97
CA MET A 132 11.56 -13.45 -8.58
C MET A 132 11.50 -14.56 -7.51
N GLY A 133 10.29 -14.91 -7.02
CA GLY A 133 10.06 -15.94 -6.01
C GLY A 133 9.92 -15.38 -4.57
N GLY A 134 9.83 -14.06 -4.41
CA GLY A 134 9.60 -13.42 -3.11
C GLY A 134 8.15 -13.55 -2.64
N GLU A 135 7.95 -13.56 -1.32
CA GLU A 135 6.61 -13.58 -0.70
C GLU A 135 6.08 -12.15 -0.52
N VAL A 136 4.88 -11.88 -1.05
CA VAL A 136 4.20 -10.58 -0.92
C VAL A 136 2.88 -10.72 -0.19
N VAL A 137 2.63 -9.83 0.79
CA VAL A 137 1.33 -9.61 1.41
C VAL A 137 0.77 -8.30 0.89
N TYR A 138 -0.35 -8.38 0.19
CA TYR A 138 -0.99 -7.22 -0.43
C TYR A 138 -2.11 -6.65 0.44
N PHE A 139 -2.17 -5.32 0.53
CA PHE A 139 -3.26 -4.57 1.16
C PHE A 139 -3.91 -3.63 0.17
N GLY A 140 -5.22 -3.69 0.08
CA GLY A 140 -6.03 -2.92 -0.86
C GLY A 140 -6.87 -3.81 -1.75
N LYS A 141 -7.77 -3.22 -2.51
CA LYS A 141 -8.63 -3.92 -3.47
C LYS A 141 -7.77 -4.67 -4.52
N PRO A 142 -8.04 -5.92 -4.82
CA PRO A 142 -9.20 -6.76 -4.50
C PRO A 142 -9.07 -7.62 -3.22
N HIS A 143 -8.07 -7.37 -2.36
CA HIS A 143 -7.81 -8.18 -1.16
C HIS A 143 -8.80 -7.85 -0.03
N ALA A 144 -9.15 -8.88 0.77
CA ALA A 144 -10.23 -8.82 1.74
C ALA A 144 -10.04 -7.79 2.88
N GLU A 145 -8.80 -7.48 3.23
CA GLU A 145 -8.48 -6.67 4.42
C GLU A 145 -9.09 -5.27 4.39
N VAL A 146 -9.13 -4.62 3.22
CA VAL A 146 -9.73 -3.28 3.09
C VAL A 146 -11.26 -3.35 3.17
N TYR A 147 -11.87 -4.42 2.66
CA TYR A 147 -13.32 -4.63 2.75
C TYR A 147 -13.74 -4.95 4.18
N ASN A 148 -12.95 -5.76 4.90
CA ASN A 148 -13.20 -6.08 6.31
C ASN A 148 -13.16 -4.84 7.22
N LEU A 149 -12.42 -3.80 6.85
CA LEU A 149 -12.44 -2.52 7.55
C LEU A 149 -13.70 -1.70 7.26
N SER A 150 -14.27 -1.84 6.06
CA SER A 150 -15.34 -0.96 5.57
C SER A 150 -16.74 -1.54 5.77
N ILE A 151 -16.87 -2.85 5.98
CA ILE A 151 -18.15 -3.54 6.07
C ILE A 151 -18.39 -4.01 7.50
N ASP A 152 -19.22 -3.27 8.24
CA ASP A 152 -19.55 -3.57 9.65
C ASP A 152 -20.43 -4.82 9.80
N ASN A 153 -21.19 -5.20 8.76
CA ASN A 153 -22.14 -6.30 8.82
C ASN A 153 -22.24 -7.03 7.46
N LEU A 154 -21.57 -8.15 7.36
CA LEU A 154 -21.54 -9.00 6.17
C LEU A 154 -22.93 -9.58 5.78
N ASN A 155 -23.94 -9.49 6.64
CA ASN A 155 -25.30 -9.96 6.34
C ASN A 155 -26.12 -8.91 5.57
N LYS A 156 -25.60 -7.69 5.37
CA LYS A 156 -26.27 -6.66 4.55
C LYS A 156 -25.92 -6.84 3.08
N ARG A 157 -26.89 -6.57 2.22
CA ARG A 157 -26.65 -6.49 0.78
C ARG A 157 -25.79 -5.26 0.51
N THR A 158 -24.62 -5.47 -0.08
CA THR A 158 -23.64 -4.41 -0.36
C THR A 158 -23.50 -4.25 -1.88
N LEU A 159 -23.57 -3.01 -2.36
CA LEU A 159 -23.26 -2.66 -3.74
C LEU A 159 -21.84 -2.11 -3.81
N ALA A 160 -21.00 -2.72 -4.65
CA ALA A 160 -19.70 -2.18 -5.00
C ALA A 160 -19.79 -1.31 -6.26
N ILE A 161 -19.16 -0.14 -6.23
CA ILE A 161 -19.07 0.80 -7.35
C ILE A 161 -17.60 1.13 -7.58
N GLY A 162 -17.12 0.94 -8.81
CA GLY A 162 -15.74 1.24 -9.19
C GLY A 162 -15.51 1.07 -10.68
N ASP A 163 -14.39 1.58 -11.16
CA ASP A 163 -14.03 1.64 -12.59
C ASP A 163 -12.97 0.61 -13.00
N ASN A 164 -12.26 0.03 -12.03
CA ASN A 164 -11.17 -0.88 -12.31
C ASN A 164 -11.59 -2.35 -12.14
N LEU A 165 -11.59 -3.09 -13.28
CA LEU A 165 -12.00 -4.49 -13.31
C LEU A 165 -11.12 -5.41 -12.43
N ASN A 166 -9.84 -5.08 -12.27
CA ASN A 166 -8.88 -5.92 -11.55
C ASN A 166 -8.85 -5.66 -10.04
N THR A 167 -9.36 -4.55 -9.57
CA THR A 167 -9.40 -4.15 -8.17
C THR A 167 -10.82 -4.01 -7.65
N ASP A 168 -11.61 -3.08 -8.17
CA ASP A 168 -12.96 -2.81 -7.68
C ASP A 168 -13.91 -3.97 -7.94
N ILE A 169 -13.99 -4.41 -9.20
CA ILE A 169 -14.97 -5.43 -9.61
C ILE A 169 -14.53 -6.82 -9.15
N LYS A 170 -13.22 -7.14 -9.24
CA LYS A 170 -12.71 -8.44 -8.79
C LYS A 170 -12.82 -8.61 -7.27
N GLY A 171 -12.83 -7.51 -6.51
CA GLY A 171 -12.94 -7.54 -5.06
C GLY A 171 -14.38 -7.58 -4.54
N ALA A 172 -15.36 -7.24 -5.39
CA ALA A 172 -16.78 -7.26 -5.06
C ALA A 172 -17.36 -8.67 -5.14
#